data_cbd9645f4fdd240c6ff8525cd385d174
#
_entry.id   cbd9645f4fdd240c6ff8525cd385d174
#
_cell.length_a   1.000
_cell.length_b   1.000
_cell.length_c   1.000
_cell.angle_alpha   90.00
_cell.angle_beta   90.00
_cell.angle_gamma   90.00
#
_symmetry.space_group_name_H-M   'P 1'
#
loop_
_entity.id
_entity.type
_entity.pdbx_description
1 polymer ?
#
loop_
_entity_poly.entity_id
_entity_poly.type
_entity_poly.pdbx_seq_one_letter_code
_entity_poly.pdbx_strand_id
1 'polypeptide(L)'
;MGEPWSFNKYFVALKRVERSSDVKNLVFDRTDFWIQLHDLPIGSLNVRVAKDVVWIAGVVVGMDAGSDEYEESYLMRVRVGIDVIKLLCKGRKIVLRSGEENWVNFKYKRLPSVCYWCGHLTHHDKDCLDGLRRRGQLRQQTNSLVHGVGN
;
A
#
# COMPACT_ATOMS: atom_id res chain seq x y z
N MET A 1 2.28 13.15 14.27
CA MET A 1 3.47 12.32 14.08
C MET A 1 3.60 11.94 12.63
N GLY A 2 4.79 12.01 12.07
CA GLY A 2 5.03 11.88 10.63
C GLY A 2 5.20 10.45 10.10
N GLU A 3 4.40 9.49 10.55
CA GLU A 3 4.39 8.14 9.97
C GLU A 3 3.88 8.15 8.53
N PRO A 4 4.30 7.23 7.66
CA PRO A 4 5.28 6.16 7.90
C PRO A 4 6.73 6.65 7.86
N TRP A 5 7.62 5.97 8.55
CA TRP A 5 9.05 6.25 8.58
C TRP A 5 9.80 5.37 7.58
N SER A 6 10.81 5.95 6.93
CA SER A 6 11.70 5.20 6.06
C SER A 6 13.14 5.65 6.26
N PHE A 7 14.07 4.71 6.16
CA PHE A 7 15.51 4.97 6.17
C PHE A 7 16.16 4.25 4.99
N ASN A 8 16.89 4.99 4.16
CA ASN A 8 17.49 4.46 2.93
C ASN A 8 16.51 3.67 2.04
N LYS A 9 15.27 4.14 1.91
CA LYS A 9 14.15 3.50 1.20
C LYS A 9 13.60 2.23 1.87
N TYR A 10 14.14 1.81 3.01
CA TYR A 10 13.57 0.72 3.81
C TYR A 10 12.46 1.25 4.70
N PHE A 11 11.40 0.49 4.79
CA PHE A 11 10.31 0.76 5.73
C PHE A 11 10.81 0.55 7.17
N VAL A 12 10.48 1.49 8.05
CA VAL A 12 10.81 1.43 9.48
C VAL A 12 9.51 1.47 10.26
N ALA A 13 9.15 0.35 10.89
CA ALA A 13 8.03 0.28 11.80
C ALA A 13 8.44 0.78 13.19
N LEU A 14 7.76 1.80 13.70
CA LEU A 14 7.96 2.32 15.05
C LEU A 14 6.72 2.02 15.89
N LYS A 15 6.93 1.64 17.14
CA LYS A 15 5.85 1.43 18.10
C LYS A 15 6.17 2.17 19.40
N ARG A 16 5.20 2.94 19.89
CA ARG A 16 5.33 3.56 21.21
C ARG A 16 5.17 2.47 22.27
N VAL A 17 6.09 2.41 23.21
CA VAL A 17 6.12 1.43 24.28
C VAL A 17 5.89 2.15 25.60
N GLU A 18 4.99 1.64 26.41
CA GLU A 18 4.83 2.06 27.81
C GLU A 18 5.79 1.29 28.73
N ARG A 19 6.16 1.89 29.89
CA ARG A 19 7.14 1.29 30.80
C ARG A 19 6.81 -0.14 31.26
N SER A 20 5.51 -0.48 31.29
CA SER A 20 5.02 -1.80 31.68
C SER A 20 4.94 -2.82 30.57
N SER A 21 5.27 -2.44 29.33
CA SER A 21 5.14 -3.32 28.17
C SER A 21 6.28 -4.34 28.11
N ASP A 22 5.94 -5.59 27.81
CA ASP A 22 6.92 -6.63 27.52
C ASP A 22 7.52 -6.41 26.13
N VAL A 23 8.73 -5.85 26.09
CA VAL A 23 9.43 -5.50 24.85
C VAL A 23 9.72 -6.72 23.97
N LYS A 24 9.84 -7.91 24.55
CA LYS A 24 10.16 -9.14 23.82
C LYS A 24 9.00 -9.65 22.96
N ASN A 25 7.78 -9.29 23.33
CA ASN A 25 6.56 -9.74 22.65
C ASN A 25 5.91 -8.64 21.78
N LEU A 26 6.64 -7.57 21.47
CA LEU A 26 6.14 -6.52 20.60
C LEU A 26 6.05 -7.00 19.15
N VAL A 27 4.86 -6.90 18.58
CA VAL A 27 4.62 -7.19 17.16
C VAL A 27 4.58 -5.87 16.38
N PHE A 28 5.38 -5.78 15.31
CA PHE A 28 5.47 -4.63 14.43
C PHE A 28 4.77 -4.94 13.09
N ASP A 29 3.49 -5.22 13.16
CA ASP A 29 2.67 -5.64 12.04
C ASP A 29 1.79 -4.53 11.45
N ARG A 30 1.64 -3.41 12.14
CA ARG A 30 0.78 -2.31 11.71
C ARG A 30 1.49 -0.97 11.72
N THR A 31 1.16 -0.17 10.71
CA THR A 31 1.59 1.24 10.59
C THR A 31 0.47 2.06 9.97
N ASP A 32 0.33 3.29 10.43
CA ASP A 32 -0.67 4.21 9.90
C ASP A 32 -0.15 4.92 8.66
N PHE A 33 -0.95 4.87 7.60
CA PHE A 33 -0.72 5.60 6.36
C PHE A 33 -1.83 6.58 6.08
N TRP A 34 -1.49 7.74 5.54
CA TRP A 34 -2.44 8.59 4.88
C TRP A 34 -2.69 8.07 3.47
N ILE A 35 -3.93 7.70 3.19
CA ILE A 35 -4.38 7.27 1.87
C ILE A 35 -5.18 8.40 1.25
N GLN A 36 -4.78 8.82 0.06
CA GLN A 36 -5.51 9.75 -0.77
C GLN A 36 -6.33 8.96 -1.78
N LEU A 37 -7.64 9.22 -1.83
CA LEU A 37 -8.56 8.57 -2.77
C LEU A 37 -8.58 9.35 -4.08
N HIS A 38 -8.23 8.68 -5.17
CA HIS A 38 -8.27 9.23 -6.52
C HIS A 38 -9.37 8.56 -7.33
N ASP A 39 -9.94 9.34 -8.27
CA ASP A 39 -10.99 8.88 -9.17
C ASP A 39 -12.32 8.55 -8.46
N LEU A 40 -12.54 9.07 -7.26
CA LEU A 40 -13.82 9.01 -6.59
C LEU A 40 -14.77 10.06 -7.22
N PRO A 41 -15.92 9.67 -7.76
CA PRO A 41 -16.86 10.61 -8.37
C PRO A 41 -17.30 11.71 -7.40
N ILE A 42 -17.43 12.94 -7.89
CA ILE A 42 -17.79 14.14 -7.08
C ILE A 42 -19.06 13.90 -6.25
N GLY A 43 -20.07 13.27 -6.81
CA GLY A 43 -21.32 12.92 -6.10
C GLY A 43 -21.15 11.89 -4.98
N SER A 44 -20.00 11.22 -4.92
CA SER A 44 -19.65 10.23 -3.89
C SER A 44 -18.61 10.75 -2.89
N LEU A 45 -18.18 12.00 -3.01
CA LEU A 45 -17.22 12.65 -2.13
C LEU A 45 -17.85 12.98 -0.78
N ASN A 46 -17.93 11.99 0.10
CA ASN A 46 -18.35 12.18 1.49
C ASN A 46 -17.61 11.23 2.42
N VAL A 47 -17.57 11.60 3.71
CA VAL A 47 -16.83 10.88 4.76
C VAL A 47 -17.23 9.41 4.87
N ARG A 48 -18.53 9.11 4.75
CA ARG A 48 -19.02 7.74 4.86
C ARG A 48 -18.53 6.87 3.72
N VAL A 49 -18.67 7.34 2.49
CA VAL A 49 -18.22 6.61 1.29
C VAL A 49 -16.70 6.43 1.34
N ALA A 50 -15.94 7.45 1.72
CA ALA A 50 -14.50 7.35 1.85
C ALA A 50 -14.08 6.25 2.85
N LYS A 51 -14.72 6.19 4.02
CA LYS A 51 -14.48 5.12 5.02
C LYS A 51 -14.82 3.74 4.47
N ASP A 52 -15.96 3.61 3.81
CA ASP A 52 -16.42 2.34 3.24
C ASP A 52 -15.49 1.86 2.10
N VAL A 53 -14.93 2.79 1.34
CA VAL A 53 -14.00 2.46 0.24
C VAL A 53 -12.66 1.99 0.78
N VAL A 54 -12.08 2.67 1.77
CA VAL A 54 -10.74 2.32 2.31
C VAL A 54 -10.74 1.16 3.30
N TRP A 55 -11.91 0.73 3.77
CA TRP A 55 -12.02 -0.35 4.74
C TRP A 55 -11.27 -1.64 4.33
N ILE A 56 -11.21 -1.91 3.02
CA ILE A 56 -10.48 -3.08 2.48
C ILE A 56 -8.95 -2.97 2.70
N ALA A 57 -8.42 -1.75 2.83
CA ALA A 57 -6.99 -1.52 3.02
C ALA A 57 -6.55 -1.71 4.47
N GLY A 58 -7.44 -1.47 5.44
CA GLY A 58 -7.14 -1.58 6.87
C GLY A 58 -8.15 -0.89 7.76
N VAL A 59 -7.74 -0.60 8.98
CA VAL A 59 -8.60 0.03 9.99
C VAL A 59 -8.52 1.55 9.91
N VAL A 60 -9.66 2.21 9.71
CA VAL A 60 -9.71 3.68 9.68
C VAL A 60 -9.40 4.25 11.06
N VAL A 61 -8.34 5.05 11.15
CA VAL A 61 -7.86 5.70 12.40
C VAL A 61 -8.30 7.15 12.47
N GLY A 62 -8.37 7.84 11.33
CA GLY A 62 -8.74 9.24 11.27
C GLY A 62 -9.08 9.69 9.84
N MET A 63 -9.57 10.91 9.74
CA MET A 63 -9.85 11.55 8.46
C MET A 63 -9.37 13.00 8.52
N ASP A 64 -8.82 13.46 7.40
CA ASP A 64 -8.58 14.86 7.16
C ASP A 64 -9.66 15.36 6.19
N ALA A 65 -10.52 16.26 6.67
CA ALA A 65 -11.60 16.84 5.88
C ALA A 65 -11.14 18.00 5.00
N GLY A 66 -9.82 18.11 4.73
CA GLY A 66 -9.25 19.12 3.85
C GLY A 66 -9.39 20.52 4.42
N SER A 67 -8.59 20.85 5.43
CA SER A 67 -8.47 22.22 5.99
C SER A 67 -7.44 23.09 5.27
N ASP A 68 -6.79 22.57 4.25
CA ASP A 68 -5.80 23.33 3.49
C ASP A 68 -6.48 24.01 2.29
N GLU A 69 -6.66 25.30 2.41
CA GLU A 69 -7.32 26.21 1.45
C GLU A 69 -6.64 26.26 0.06
N TYR A 70 -5.60 25.49 -0.18
CA TYR A 70 -4.77 25.60 -1.39
C TYR A 70 -4.54 24.29 -2.16
N GLU A 71 -4.93 23.13 -1.67
CA GLU A 71 -4.88 21.89 -2.47
C GLU A 71 -6.29 21.42 -2.82
N GLU A 72 -6.51 21.28 -4.13
CA GLU A 72 -7.70 20.77 -4.81
C GLU A 72 -8.68 20.02 -3.89
N SER A 73 -9.77 20.65 -3.54
CA SER A 73 -10.82 20.21 -2.60
C SER A 73 -11.54 18.91 -2.99
N TYR A 74 -11.08 18.22 -4.02
CA TYR A 74 -11.65 16.99 -4.55
C TYR A 74 -10.98 15.70 -4.09
N LEU A 75 -9.93 15.79 -3.28
CA LEU A 75 -9.19 14.62 -2.83
C LEU A 75 -9.41 14.39 -1.34
N MET A 76 -10.06 13.29 -1.03
CA MET A 76 -10.26 12.86 0.35
C MET A 76 -9.04 12.10 0.87
N ARG A 77 -8.59 12.44 2.08
CA ARG A 77 -7.49 11.77 2.78
C ARG A 77 -8.03 11.03 3.98
N VAL A 78 -7.66 9.77 4.09
CA VAL A 78 -8.06 8.90 5.21
C VAL A 78 -6.81 8.31 5.84
N ARG A 79 -6.70 8.39 7.16
CA ARG A 79 -5.64 7.73 7.91
C ARG A 79 -6.06 6.31 8.24
N VAL A 80 -5.28 5.34 7.80
CA VAL A 80 -5.61 3.92 7.88
C VAL A 80 -4.44 3.14 8.48
N GLY A 81 -4.73 2.38 9.53
CA GLY A 81 -3.79 1.41 10.10
C GLY A 81 -3.73 0.17 9.22
N ILE A 82 -2.59 -0.03 8.57
CA ILE A 82 -2.35 -1.07 7.58
C ILE A 82 -1.50 -2.18 8.18
N ASP A 83 -1.87 -3.41 7.90
CA ASP A 83 -1.05 -4.58 8.15
C ASP A 83 0.07 -4.63 7.10
N VAL A 84 1.30 -4.31 7.54
CA VAL A 84 2.46 -4.18 6.64
C VAL A 84 3.01 -5.53 6.17
N ILE A 85 2.56 -6.62 6.75
CA ILE A 85 2.94 -7.99 6.35
C ILE A 85 2.14 -8.43 5.12
N LYS A 86 0.93 -7.89 4.95
CA LYS A 86 0.05 -8.20 3.82
C LYS A 86 0.40 -7.41 2.56
N LEU A 87 -0.15 -7.87 1.45
CA LEU A 87 -0.11 -7.12 0.20
C LEU A 87 -0.78 -5.76 0.36
N LEU A 88 -0.12 -4.74 -0.18
CA LEU A 88 -0.66 -3.39 -0.19
C LEU A 88 -1.85 -3.29 -1.15
N CYS A 89 -2.99 -2.85 -0.64
CA CYS A 89 -4.19 -2.62 -1.45
C CYS A 89 -4.01 -1.34 -2.28
N LYS A 90 -4.04 -1.44 -3.60
CA LYS A 90 -3.82 -0.31 -4.52
C LYS A 90 -5.08 0.45 -4.90
N GLY A 91 -6.23 -0.08 -4.57
CA GLY A 91 -7.52 0.52 -4.91
C GLY A 91 -8.68 -0.45 -4.73
N ARG A 92 -9.86 0.04 -5.05
CA ARG A 92 -11.10 -0.73 -4.95
C ARG A 92 -12.06 -0.38 -6.06
N LYS A 93 -12.75 -1.38 -6.57
CA LYS A 93 -13.90 -1.23 -7.45
C LYS A 93 -15.14 -0.89 -6.62
N ILE A 94 -15.85 0.12 -7.02
CA ILE A 94 -17.14 0.52 -6.43
C ILE A 94 -18.23 0.51 -7.49
N VAL A 95 -19.47 0.33 -7.08
CA VAL A 95 -20.65 0.46 -7.94
C VAL A 95 -21.38 1.73 -7.55
N LEU A 96 -21.57 2.62 -8.51
CA LEU A 96 -22.28 3.87 -8.33
C LEU A 96 -23.82 3.64 -8.29
N ARG A 97 -24.57 4.63 -7.83
CA ARG A 97 -26.04 4.57 -7.84
C ARG A 97 -26.63 4.40 -9.23
N SER A 98 -25.91 4.83 -10.27
CA SER A 98 -26.26 4.61 -11.67
C SER A 98 -26.13 3.15 -12.12
N GLY A 99 -25.49 2.28 -11.32
CA GLY A 99 -25.13 0.91 -11.68
C GLY A 99 -23.78 0.81 -12.40
N GLU A 100 -23.13 1.93 -12.69
CA GLU A 100 -21.79 1.95 -13.29
C GLU A 100 -20.72 1.52 -12.31
N GLU A 101 -19.75 0.77 -12.80
CA GLU A 101 -18.57 0.38 -12.05
C GLU A 101 -17.47 1.44 -12.20
N ASN A 102 -16.85 1.80 -11.09
CA ASN A 102 -15.74 2.73 -11.06
C ASN A 102 -14.59 2.19 -10.20
N TRP A 103 -13.35 2.43 -10.63
CA TRP A 103 -12.16 2.07 -9.87
C TRP A 103 -11.65 3.29 -9.10
N VAL A 104 -11.52 3.15 -7.78
CA VAL A 104 -10.94 4.17 -6.90
C VAL A 104 -9.51 3.78 -6.60
N ASN A 105 -8.56 4.64 -6.98
CA ASN A 105 -7.14 4.44 -6.75
C ASN A 105 -6.74 4.94 -5.36
N PHE A 106 -5.90 4.16 -4.67
CA PHE A 106 -5.32 4.51 -3.38
C PHE A 106 -3.89 4.99 -3.56
N LYS A 107 -3.63 6.25 -3.26
CA LYS A 107 -2.29 6.81 -3.19
C LYS A 107 -1.85 6.98 -1.74
N TYR A 108 -0.87 6.21 -1.36
CA TYR A 108 -0.30 6.25 -0.02
C TYR A 108 0.73 7.38 0.07
N LYS A 109 0.57 8.28 1.05
CA LYS A 109 1.55 9.32 1.31
C LYS A 109 2.79 8.73 1.98
N ARG A 110 3.97 9.17 1.54
CA ARG A 110 5.27 8.72 2.05
C ARG A 110 5.47 7.20 2.01
N LEU A 111 4.89 6.55 1.00
CA LEU A 111 5.06 5.11 0.82
C LEU A 111 6.54 4.80 0.56
N PRO A 112 7.17 3.95 1.40
CA PRO A 112 8.50 3.44 1.11
C PRO A 112 8.49 2.52 -0.11
N SER A 113 9.65 2.04 -0.54
CA SER A 113 9.74 1.12 -1.67
C SER A 113 8.92 -0.15 -1.44
N VAL A 114 7.97 -0.39 -2.33
CA VAL A 114 7.18 -1.63 -2.38
C VAL A 114 7.89 -2.60 -3.31
N CYS A 115 8.01 -3.84 -2.92
CA CYS A 115 8.61 -4.85 -3.79
C CYS A 115 7.86 -4.96 -5.11
N TYR A 116 8.56 -4.75 -6.21
CA TYR A 116 8.00 -4.82 -7.57
C TYR A 116 7.40 -6.20 -7.88
N TRP A 117 8.04 -7.27 -7.38
CA TRP A 117 7.68 -8.65 -7.70
C TRP A 117 6.43 -9.13 -6.97
N CYS A 118 6.35 -8.89 -5.66
CA CYS A 118 5.28 -9.43 -4.82
C CYS A 118 4.36 -8.37 -4.19
N GLY A 119 4.71 -7.07 -4.26
CA GLY A 119 3.88 -5.98 -3.74
C GLY A 119 3.90 -5.82 -2.22
N HIS A 120 4.81 -6.47 -1.50
CA HIS A 120 4.97 -6.31 -0.05
C HIS A 120 5.94 -5.18 0.31
N LEU A 121 5.79 -4.64 1.54
CA LEU A 121 6.66 -3.63 2.13
C LEU A 121 7.84 -4.21 2.92
N THR A 122 7.83 -5.52 3.17
CA THR A 122 8.72 -6.20 4.11
C THR A 122 10.14 -6.43 3.60
N HIS A 123 10.36 -6.32 2.29
CA HIS A 123 11.67 -6.55 1.66
C HIS A 123 11.82 -5.79 0.35
N HIS A 124 13.04 -5.72 -0.15
CA HIS A 124 13.34 -5.15 -1.46
C HIS A 124 13.26 -6.17 -2.60
N ASP A 125 13.20 -5.68 -3.83
CA ASP A 125 13.14 -6.50 -5.06
C ASP A 125 14.26 -7.54 -5.16
N LYS A 126 15.46 -7.20 -4.73
CA LYS A 126 16.63 -8.07 -4.74
C LYS A 126 16.51 -9.27 -3.79
N ASP A 127 15.76 -9.10 -2.70
CA ASP A 127 15.59 -10.10 -1.64
C ASP A 127 14.28 -10.90 -1.80
N CYS A 128 13.50 -10.59 -2.83
CA CYS A 128 12.21 -11.23 -3.09
C CYS A 128 12.38 -12.63 -3.64
N LEU A 129 11.83 -13.63 -2.94
CA LEU A 129 11.86 -15.03 -3.39
C LEU A 129 11.13 -15.23 -4.73
N ASP A 130 10.01 -14.54 -4.94
CA ASP A 130 9.25 -14.60 -6.20
C ASP A 130 10.05 -13.97 -7.35
N GLY A 131 10.74 -12.87 -7.09
CA GLY A 131 11.63 -12.24 -8.04
C GLY A 131 12.83 -13.11 -8.39
N LEU A 132 13.41 -13.79 -7.41
CA LEU A 132 14.52 -14.72 -7.62
C LEU A 132 14.10 -15.95 -8.43
N ARG A 133 12.93 -16.53 -8.14
CA ARG A 133 12.35 -17.65 -8.91
C ARG A 133 12.12 -17.26 -10.36
N ARG A 134 11.48 -16.12 -10.63
CA ARG A 134 11.21 -15.65 -11.99
C ARG A 134 12.49 -15.36 -12.77
N ARG A 135 13.50 -14.77 -12.15
CA ARG A 135 14.82 -14.56 -12.77
C ARG A 135 15.53 -15.88 -13.08
N GLY A 136 15.42 -16.88 -12.20
CA GLY A 136 15.94 -18.22 -12.43
C GLY A 136 15.26 -18.91 -13.61
N GLN A 137 13.95 -18.82 -13.75
CA GLN A 137 13.18 -19.37 -14.86
C GLN A 137 13.57 -18.72 -16.20
N LEU A 138 13.75 -17.40 -16.24
CA LEU A 138 14.20 -16.67 -17.43
C LEU A 138 15.60 -17.13 -17.87
N ARG A 139 16.53 -17.36 -16.95
CA ARG A 139 17.88 -17.89 -17.26
C ARG A 139 17.84 -19.29 -17.84
N GLN A 140 16.95 -20.15 -17.35
CA GLN A 140 16.78 -21.51 -17.91
C GLN A 140 16.21 -21.48 -19.33
N GLN A 141 15.26 -20.58 -19.61
CA GLN A 141 14.69 -20.42 -20.95
C GLN A 141 15.71 -19.89 -21.97
N THR A 142 16.54 -18.94 -21.58
CA THR A 142 17.61 -18.42 -22.46
C THR A 142 18.68 -19.47 -22.73
N ASN A 143 19.05 -20.28 -21.76
CA ASN A 143 20.01 -21.36 -21.94
C ASN A 143 19.47 -22.49 -22.87
N SER A 144 18.18 -22.80 -22.81
CA SER A 144 17.56 -23.78 -23.71
C SER A 144 17.47 -23.29 -25.17
N LEU A 145 17.35 -21.98 -25.39
CA LEU A 145 17.34 -21.40 -26.72
C LEU A 145 18.74 -21.36 -27.37
N VAL A 146 19.81 -21.24 -26.58
CA VAL A 146 21.19 -21.24 -27.06
C VAL A 146 21.69 -22.63 -27.42
N HIS A 147 21.12 -23.69 -26.89
CA HIS A 147 21.50 -25.09 -27.19
C HIS A 147 20.68 -25.71 -28.34
N GLY A 148 19.72 -24.97 -28.93
CA GLY A 148 18.87 -25.40 -30.04
C GLY A 148 19.34 -24.98 -31.44
N VAL A 149 20.50 -24.28 -31.56
CA VAL A 149 21.06 -23.87 -32.85
C VAL A 149 22.41 -24.59 -33.05
N GLY A 150 22.32 -25.85 -33.35
CA GLY A 150 23.49 -26.69 -33.66
C GLY A 150 23.08 -27.98 -34.32
N ASN A 151 22.65 -27.86 -35.61
CA ASN A 151 22.86 -28.79 -36.74
C ASN A 151 22.28 -28.18 -38.00
#